data_d6fd3f7f7f5a60904d7cac0060beee9a
#
_entry.id   d6fd3f7f7f5a60904d7cac0060beee9a
#
_cell.length_a   1.000
_cell.length_b   1.000
_cell.length_c   1.000
_cell.angle_alpha   90.00
_cell.angle_beta   90.00
_cell.angle_gamma   90.00
#
_symmetry.space_group_name_H-M   'P 1'
#
loop_
_entity.id
_entity.type
_entity.pdbx_description
1 polymer ?
#
loop_
_entity_poly.entity_id
_entity_poly.type
_entity_poly.pdbx_seq_one_letter_code
_entity_poly.pdbx_strand_id
1 'polypeptide(L)'
;MKALWNRLSVGGKLCLFVIAAYFLCAAWGGVRSLRARLADETPPYNVVNVDARYQAPSAEHWMGTDNLGRDVSARLVQGAWISFQVGIGTSLIAIPLGVLLGLLGGYFGGKVDSVVVWLCATVASMPGLLFILAISLIAGKGILGILLGIGFTTWVGVCRTIRAEVMKHRDRAYVQAARGRWARGSRTRRPRTMSWT
;
A
#
# COMPACT_ATOMS: atom_id res chain seq x y z
N MET A 1 10.18 25.44 3.11
CA MET A 1 10.44 24.68 1.89
C MET A 1 11.82 24.95 1.27
N LYS A 2 12.26 26.20 1.08
CA LYS A 2 13.59 26.51 0.49
C LYS A 2 14.79 25.95 1.27
N ALA A 3 14.72 25.86 2.60
CA ALA A 3 15.80 25.35 3.44
C ALA A 3 16.02 23.82 3.34
N LEU A 4 14.94 23.04 3.09
CA LEU A 4 15.00 21.60 2.84
C LEU A 4 15.57 21.29 1.45
N TRP A 5 15.19 22.10 0.45
CA TRP A 5 15.67 21.96 -0.92
C TRP A 5 17.18 22.13 -1.05
N ASN A 6 17.77 23.08 -0.28
CA ASN A 6 19.21 23.33 -0.30
C ASN A 6 20.06 22.26 0.42
N ARG A 7 19.44 21.43 1.26
CA ARG A 7 20.11 20.32 1.97
C ARG A 7 20.10 19.00 1.20
N LEU A 8 19.28 18.88 0.14
CA LEU A 8 19.20 17.68 -0.68
C LEU A 8 20.42 17.59 -1.62
N SER A 9 21.04 16.44 -1.65
CA SER A 9 22.05 16.10 -2.67
C SER A 9 21.44 16.14 -4.07
N VAL A 10 22.26 16.24 -5.10
CA VAL A 10 21.81 16.24 -6.50
C VAL A 10 20.95 15.02 -6.80
N GLY A 11 21.33 13.83 -6.29
CA GLY A 11 20.55 12.61 -6.42
C GLY A 11 19.17 12.71 -5.76
N GLY A 12 19.07 13.33 -4.57
CA GLY A 12 17.79 13.54 -3.89
C GLY A 12 16.83 14.46 -4.65
N LYS A 13 17.37 15.50 -5.31
CA LYS A 13 16.57 16.39 -6.18
C LYS A 13 16.06 15.67 -7.41
N LEU A 14 16.90 14.83 -8.03
CA LEU A 14 16.53 14.02 -9.19
C LEU A 14 15.41 13.01 -8.83
N CYS A 15 15.56 12.29 -7.71
CA CYS A 15 14.51 11.37 -7.23
C CYS A 15 13.19 12.09 -6.98
N LEU A 16 13.23 13.27 -6.34
CA LEU A 16 12.04 14.05 -6.07
C LEU A 16 11.36 14.52 -7.36
N PHE A 17 12.16 14.93 -8.35
CA PHE A 17 11.66 15.31 -9.67
C PHE A 17 10.96 14.13 -10.38
N VAL A 18 11.58 12.94 -10.38
CA VAL A 18 11.00 11.73 -11.00
C VAL A 18 9.69 11.35 -10.33
N ILE A 19 9.65 11.37 -8.99
CA ILE A 19 8.42 11.09 -8.23
C ILE A 19 7.34 12.11 -8.57
N ALA A 20 7.67 13.41 -8.58
CA ALA A 20 6.71 14.46 -8.92
C ALA A 20 6.18 14.31 -10.35
N ALA A 21 7.05 14.02 -11.31
CA ALA A 21 6.67 13.78 -12.71
C ALA A 21 5.72 12.58 -12.82
N TYR A 22 6.00 11.48 -12.11
CA TYR A 22 5.12 10.32 -12.06
C TYR A 22 3.74 10.66 -11.50
N PHE A 23 3.68 11.41 -10.39
CA PHE A 23 2.41 11.83 -9.79
C PHE A 23 1.61 12.75 -10.73
N LEU A 24 2.28 13.68 -11.43
CA LEU A 24 1.62 14.55 -12.41
C LEU A 24 1.07 13.75 -13.59
N CYS A 25 1.83 12.79 -14.11
CA CYS A 25 1.37 11.87 -15.16
C CYS A 25 0.16 11.05 -14.71
N ALA A 26 0.22 10.49 -13.50
CA ALA A 26 -0.88 9.71 -12.95
C ALA A 26 -2.14 10.58 -12.74
N ALA A 27 -2.00 11.78 -12.17
CA ALA A 27 -3.10 12.72 -11.98
C ALA A 27 -3.72 13.15 -13.31
N TRP A 28 -2.90 13.44 -14.32
CA TRP A 28 -3.36 13.77 -15.66
C TRP A 28 -4.17 12.63 -16.31
N GLY A 29 -3.64 11.39 -16.20
CA GLY A 29 -4.34 10.18 -16.65
C GLY A 29 -5.69 9.99 -15.94
N GLY A 30 -5.72 10.24 -14.63
CA GLY A 30 -6.94 10.20 -13.83
C GLY A 30 -7.99 11.21 -14.27
N VAL A 31 -7.60 12.46 -14.48
CA VAL A 31 -8.50 13.52 -14.95
C VAL A 31 -9.05 13.19 -16.34
N ARG A 32 -8.21 12.72 -17.27
CA ARG A 32 -8.67 12.30 -18.61
C ARG A 32 -9.64 11.13 -18.53
N SER A 33 -9.34 10.13 -17.72
CA SER A 33 -10.19 8.97 -17.53
C SER A 33 -11.54 9.34 -16.91
N LEU A 34 -11.56 10.28 -15.96
CA LEU A 34 -12.78 10.77 -15.33
C LEU A 34 -13.64 11.57 -16.33
N ARG A 35 -13.01 12.46 -17.11
CA ARG A 35 -13.71 13.23 -18.14
C ARG A 35 -14.36 12.34 -19.20
N ALA A 36 -13.64 11.34 -19.69
CA ALA A 36 -14.17 10.39 -20.66
C ALA A 36 -15.37 9.60 -20.10
N ARG A 37 -15.32 9.21 -18.81
CA ARG A 37 -16.46 8.55 -18.14
C ARG A 37 -17.67 9.46 -17.98
N LEU A 38 -17.45 10.74 -17.67
CA LEU A 38 -18.54 11.71 -17.50
C LEU A 38 -19.16 12.12 -18.83
N ALA A 39 -18.39 12.09 -19.92
CA ALA A 39 -18.85 12.39 -21.27
C ALA A 39 -19.43 11.17 -22.01
N ASP A 40 -19.43 9.99 -21.39
CA ASP A 40 -19.83 8.72 -22.00
C ASP A 40 -19.07 8.42 -23.32
N GLU A 41 -17.84 8.92 -23.43
CA GLU A 41 -16.97 8.73 -24.57
C GLU A 41 -16.00 7.57 -24.35
N THR A 42 -15.61 6.91 -25.46
CA THR A 42 -14.54 5.91 -25.40
C THR A 42 -13.22 6.59 -24.99
N PRO A 43 -12.56 6.14 -23.90
CA PRO A 43 -11.31 6.78 -23.48
C PRO A 43 -10.24 6.70 -24.57
N PRO A 44 -9.44 7.75 -24.76
CA PRO A 44 -8.43 7.83 -25.86
C PRO A 44 -7.44 6.67 -25.90
N TYR A 45 -7.15 6.05 -24.74
CA TYR A 45 -6.26 4.89 -24.66
C TYR A 45 -6.90 3.58 -25.13
N ASN A 46 -8.19 3.58 -25.42
CA ASN A 46 -8.97 2.38 -25.80
C ASN A 46 -9.55 2.47 -27.21
N VAL A 47 -9.32 3.59 -27.90
CA VAL A 47 -9.76 3.77 -29.29
C VAL A 47 -8.94 2.83 -30.17
N VAL A 48 -9.61 1.86 -30.80
CA VAL A 48 -9.00 0.88 -31.70
C VAL A 48 -9.10 1.43 -33.15
N ASN A 49 -7.95 1.58 -33.81
CA ASN A 49 -7.88 1.94 -35.23
C ASN A 49 -7.00 0.94 -35.97
N VAL A 50 -7.64 -0.04 -36.59
CA VAL A 50 -6.98 -1.16 -37.24
C VAL A 50 -6.06 -0.73 -38.40
N ASP A 51 -6.39 0.40 -39.04
CA ASP A 51 -5.64 0.93 -40.18
C ASP A 51 -4.35 1.66 -39.71
N ALA A 52 -4.29 2.08 -38.46
CA ALA A 52 -3.16 2.75 -37.85
C ALA A 52 -2.25 1.80 -37.05
N ARG A 53 -2.19 0.51 -37.39
CA ARG A 53 -1.35 -0.47 -36.69
C ARG A 53 0.13 -0.23 -36.90
N TYR A 54 0.91 -0.35 -35.84
CA TYR A 54 2.38 -0.28 -35.88
C TYR A 54 2.93 0.97 -36.56
N GLN A 55 2.24 2.09 -36.49
CA GLN A 55 2.77 3.35 -37.00
C GLN A 55 3.97 3.79 -36.18
N ALA A 56 5.00 4.29 -36.90
CA ALA A 56 6.18 4.88 -36.28
C ALA A 56 5.82 6.16 -35.47
N PRO A 57 6.64 6.56 -34.50
CA PRO A 57 6.47 7.83 -33.81
C PRO A 57 6.25 9.00 -34.76
N SER A 58 5.19 9.78 -34.51
CA SER A 58 4.78 10.94 -35.33
C SER A 58 4.29 12.08 -34.44
N ALA A 59 3.97 13.23 -35.01
CA ALA A 59 3.41 14.36 -34.27
C ALA A 59 2.03 14.05 -33.65
N GLU A 60 1.26 13.14 -34.27
CA GLU A 60 -0.03 12.68 -33.74
C GLU A 60 0.14 11.58 -32.70
N HIS A 61 1.11 10.68 -32.88
CA HIS A 61 1.39 9.55 -32.00
C HIS A 61 2.86 9.56 -31.58
N TRP A 62 3.19 10.28 -30.52
CA TRP A 62 4.58 10.52 -30.06
C TRP A 62 5.39 9.24 -29.82
N MET A 63 4.75 8.17 -29.40
CA MET A 63 5.38 6.86 -29.18
C MET A 63 4.87 5.79 -30.17
N GLY A 64 4.23 6.24 -31.27
CA GLY A 64 3.63 5.34 -32.24
C GLY A 64 2.36 4.64 -31.73
N THR A 65 1.94 3.62 -32.48
CA THR A 65 0.73 2.85 -32.20
C THR A 65 1.03 1.36 -31.98
N ASP A 66 0.17 0.69 -31.22
CA ASP A 66 0.30 -0.73 -30.93
C ASP A 66 -0.31 -1.63 -32.04
N ASN A 67 -0.39 -2.95 -31.77
CA ASN A 67 -0.97 -3.95 -32.65
C ASN A 67 -2.46 -3.76 -32.94
N LEU A 68 -3.15 -2.92 -32.20
CA LEU A 68 -4.57 -2.58 -32.38
C LEU A 68 -4.75 -1.13 -32.87
N GLY A 69 -3.63 -0.45 -33.23
CA GLY A 69 -3.65 0.94 -33.66
C GLY A 69 -3.95 1.94 -32.55
N ARG A 70 -3.77 1.55 -31.28
CA ARG A 70 -3.99 2.42 -30.13
C ARG A 70 -2.73 3.22 -29.83
N ASP A 71 -2.88 4.47 -29.41
CA ASP A 71 -1.77 5.34 -29.03
C ASP A 71 -1.04 4.82 -27.79
N VAL A 72 0.25 4.53 -27.95
CA VAL A 72 1.12 4.00 -26.90
C VAL A 72 1.33 5.05 -25.80
N SER A 73 1.43 6.34 -26.14
CA SER A 73 1.62 7.42 -25.15
C SER A 73 0.40 7.58 -24.23
N ALA A 74 -0.80 7.53 -24.80
CA ALA A 74 -2.04 7.57 -24.05
C ALA A 74 -2.19 6.36 -23.09
N ARG A 75 -1.77 5.18 -23.55
CA ARG A 75 -1.75 3.95 -22.74
C ARG A 75 -0.74 4.01 -21.60
N LEU A 76 0.44 4.61 -21.83
CA LEU A 76 1.45 4.80 -20.80
C LEU A 76 0.91 5.68 -19.64
N VAL A 77 0.31 6.81 -19.99
CA VAL A 77 -0.30 7.73 -19.02
C VAL A 77 -1.43 7.03 -18.22
N GLN A 78 -2.26 6.25 -18.93
CA GLN A 78 -3.32 5.47 -18.27
C GLN A 78 -2.74 4.37 -17.36
N GLY A 79 -1.65 3.71 -17.79
CA GLY A 79 -0.94 2.72 -16.99
C GLY A 79 -0.40 3.33 -15.68
N ALA A 80 0.16 4.53 -15.72
CA ALA A 80 0.61 5.25 -14.53
C ALA A 80 -0.57 5.52 -13.56
N TRP A 81 -1.73 5.92 -14.08
CA TRP A 81 -2.94 6.12 -13.27
C TRP A 81 -3.44 4.83 -12.61
N ILE A 82 -3.52 3.73 -13.38
CA ILE A 82 -3.93 2.43 -12.85
C ILE A 82 -2.95 1.94 -11.77
N SER A 83 -1.64 2.06 -12.01
CA SER A 83 -0.62 1.68 -11.03
C SER A 83 -0.74 2.49 -9.74
N PHE A 84 -1.05 3.77 -9.84
CA PHE A 84 -1.28 4.63 -8.69
C PHE A 84 -2.53 4.22 -7.90
N GLN A 85 -3.64 3.93 -8.58
CA GLN A 85 -4.87 3.43 -7.94
C GLN A 85 -4.61 2.10 -7.23
N VAL A 86 -3.93 1.16 -7.90
CA VAL A 86 -3.59 -0.14 -7.31
C VAL A 86 -2.67 0.05 -6.11
N GLY A 87 -1.63 0.86 -6.21
CA GLY A 87 -0.70 1.11 -5.11
C GLY A 87 -1.38 1.69 -3.87
N ILE A 88 -2.18 2.73 -4.02
CA ILE A 88 -2.93 3.33 -2.89
C ILE A 88 -3.99 2.38 -2.36
N GLY A 89 -4.82 1.82 -3.24
CA GLY A 89 -5.93 0.97 -2.83
C GLY A 89 -5.47 -0.27 -2.05
N THR A 90 -4.42 -0.93 -2.52
CA THR A 90 -3.84 -2.08 -1.81
C THR A 90 -3.19 -1.68 -0.48
N SER A 91 -2.53 -0.52 -0.42
CA SER A 91 -1.91 -0.01 0.79
C SER A 91 -2.96 0.31 1.87
N LEU A 92 -4.12 0.85 1.49
CA LEU A 92 -5.23 1.13 2.41
C LEU A 92 -5.80 -0.14 3.08
N ILE A 93 -5.61 -1.30 2.48
CA ILE A 93 -6.01 -2.60 3.06
C ILE A 93 -4.83 -3.22 3.81
N ALA A 94 -3.67 -3.34 3.15
CA ALA A 94 -2.54 -4.08 3.66
C ALA A 94 -1.89 -3.42 4.88
N ILE A 95 -1.75 -2.07 4.90
CA ILE A 95 -1.09 -1.38 6.00
C ILE A 95 -1.89 -1.44 7.29
N PRO A 96 -3.20 -1.07 7.34
CA PRO A 96 -3.96 -1.15 8.59
C PRO A 96 -4.05 -2.57 9.14
N LEU A 97 -4.32 -3.57 8.29
CA LEU A 97 -4.36 -4.97 8.71
C LEU A 97 -3.01 -5.45 9.24
N GLY A 98 -1.94 -5.21 8.50
CA GLY A 98 -0.60 -5.63 8.87
C GLY A 98 -0.11 -4.95 10.15
N VAL A 99 -0.33 -3.64 10.28
CA VAL A 99 0.04 -2.87 11.48
C VAL A 99 -0.76 -3.35 12.68
N LEU A 100 -2.09 -3.49 12.57
CA LEU A 100 -2.94 -3.92 13.67
C LEU A 100 -2.52 -5.30 14.20
N LEU A 101 -2.43 -6.30 13.31
CA LEU A 101 -2.07 -7.65 13.70
C LEU A 101 -0.61 -7.75 14.17
N GLY A 102 0.31 -7.02 13.53
CA GLY A 102 1.71 -6.96 13.95
C GLY A 102 1.89 -6.33 15.33
N LEU A 103 1.16 -5.26 15.64
CA LEU A 103 1.14 -4.64 16.96
C LEU A 103 0.56 -5.60 18.01
N LEU A 104 -0.58 -6.24 17.74
CA LEU A 104 -1.21 -7.18 18.67
C LEU A 104 -0.29 -8.35 19.00
N GLY A 105 0.28 -9.02 17.98
CA GLY A 105 1.20 -10.13 18.18
C GLY A 105 2.48 -9.71 18.92
N GLY A 106 3.13 -8.63 18.47
CA GLY A 106 4.37 -8.16 19.06
C GLY A 106 4.23 -7.64 20.49
N TYR A 107 3.13 -6.92 20.79
CA TYR A 107 2.92 -6.33 22.11
C TYR A 107 2.47 -7.34 23.17
N PHE A 108 1.42 -8.11 22.91
CA PHE A 108 0.87 -9.06 23.87
C PHE A 108 1.71 -10.33 24.01
N GLY A 109 2.27 -10.83 22.91
CA GLY A 109 3.05 -12.07 22.91
C GLY A 109 2.20 -13.32 23.21
N GLY A 110 2.86 -14.42 23.60
CA GLY A 110 2.22 -15.65 24.05
C GLY A 110 1.19 -16.19 23.03
N LYS A 111 -0.03 -16.51 23.49
CA LYS A 111 -1.11 -17.08 22.67
C LYS A 111 -1.53 -16.15 21.51
N VAL A 112 -1.58 -14.84 21.75
CA VAL A 112 -1.94 -13.86 20.72
C VAL A 112 -0.91 -13.87 19.58
N ASP A 113 0.36 -13.88 19.94
CA ASP A 113 1.45 -13.98 18.99
C ASP A 113 1.39 -15.28 18.18
N SER A 114 1.14 -16.42 18.86
CA SER A 114 1.01 -17.70 18.17
C SER A 114 -0.13 -17.72 17.15
N VAL A 115 -1.27 -17.10 17.46
CA VAL A 115 -2.40 -16.96 16.51
C VAL A 115 -2.04 -16.09 15.33
N VAL A 116 -1.37 -14.94 15.55
CA VAL A 116 -0.94 -14.04 14.48
C VAL A 116 0.07 -14.72 13.56
N VAL A 117 1.04 -15.43 14.13
CA VAL A 117 2.05 -16.17 13.36
C VAL A 117 1.39 -17.30 12.55
N TRP A 118 0.46 -18.04 13.16
CA TRP A 118 -0.29 -19.08 12.47
C TRP A 118 -1.08 -18.50 11.29
N LEU A 119 -1.79 -17.40 11.48
CA LEU A 119 -2.53 -16.72 10.42
C LEU A 119 -1.61 -16.27 9.27
N CYS A 120 -0.47 -15.65 9.61
CA CYS A 120 0.54 -15.27 8.62
C CYS A 120 1.11 -16.48 7.86
N ALA A 121 1.36 -17.59 8.55
CA ALA A 121 1.87 -18.81 7.94
C ALA A 121 0.84 -19.46 7.00
N THR A 122 -0.44 -19.48 7.40
CA THR A 122 -1.54 -20.02 6.59
C THR A 122 -1.68 -19.26 5.27
N VAL A 123 -1.70 -17.92 5.31
CA VAL A 123 -1.79 -17.12 4.08
C VAL A 123 -0.51 -17.25 3.23
N ALA A 124 0.66 -17.30 3.87
CA ALA A 124 1.94 -17.43 3.16
C ALA A 124 2.19 -18.83 2.56
N SER A 125 1.46 -19.86 3.00
CA SER A 125 1.57 -21.20 2.42
C SER A 125 0.91 -21.33 1.05
N MET A 126 0.02 -20.39 0.71
CA MET A 126 -0.64 -20.38 -0.60
C MET A 126 0.23 -19.67 -1.64
N PRO A 127 0.35 -20.19 -2.88
CA PRO A 127 1.01 -19.45 -3.95
C PRO A 127 0.29 -18.11 -4.18
N GLY A 128 1.00 -16.99 -3.97
CA GLY A 128 0.41 -15.65 -3.94
C GLY A 128 -0.41 -15.30 -5.18
N LEU A 129 0.07 -15.67 -6.37
CA LEU A 129 -0.68 -15.47 -7.62
C LEU A 129 -2.03 -16.20 -7.65
N LEU A 130 -2.08 -17.44 -7.18
CA LEU A 130 -3.33 -18.20 -7.14
C LEU A 130 -4.31 -17.60 -6.14
N PHE A 131 -3.81 -17.14 -4.99
CA PHE A 131 -4.63 -16.49 -3.98
C PHE A 131 -5.23 -15.15 -4.48
N ILE A 132 -4.42 -14.33 -5.16
CA ILE A 132 -4.87 -13.08 -5.79
C ILE A 132 -5.94 -13.36 -6.84
N LEU A 133 -5.72 -14.37 -7.71
CA LEU A 133 -6.69 -14.75 -8.73
C LEU A 133 -8.00 -15.24 -8.13
N ALA A 134 -7.94 -16.09 -7.09
CA ALA A 134 -9.13 -16.61 -6.42
C ALA A 134 -9.98 -15.46 -5.82
N ILE A 135 -9.34 -14.53 -5.10
CA ILE A 135 -10.04 -13.36 -4.55
C ILE A 135 -10.61 -12.48 -5.67
N SER A 136 -9.85 -12.26 -6.74
CA SER A 136 -10.29 -11.43 -7.87
C SER A 136 -11.52 -12.03 -8.58
N LEU A 137 -11.59 -13.36 -8.68
CA LEU A 137 -12.74 -14.06 -9.26
C LEU A 137 -13.99 -13.91 -8.39
N ILE A 138 -13.84 -14.03 -7.07
CA ILE A 138 -14.96 -13.90 -6.11
C ILE A 138 -15.44 -12.45 -6.03
N ALA A 139 -14.53 -11.49 -6.01
CA ALA A 139 -14.85 -10.06 -5.91
C ALA A 139 -15.41 -9.47 -7.22
N GLY A 140 -15.32 -10.22 -8.31
CA GLY A 140 -15.82 -9.82 -9.62
C GLY A 140 -14.78 -9.16 -10.51
N LYS A 141 -15.17 -8.97 -11.78
CA LYS A 141 -14.29 -8.38 -12.80
C LYS A 141 -14.01 -6.90 -12.50
N GLY A 142 -12.74 -6.49 -12.64
CA GLY A 142 -12.34 -5.07 -12.54
C GLY A 142 -11.22 -4.81 -11.54
N ILE A 143 -10.93 -3.53 -11.34
CA ILE A 143 -9.83 -3.08 -10.47
C ILE A 143 -10.06 -3.49 -9.02
N LEU A 144 -11.31 -3.50 -8.54
CA LEU A 144 -11.65 -3.83 -7.15
C LEU A 144 -11.18 -5.24 -6.77
N GLY A 145 -11.42 -6.24 -7.63
CA GLY A 145 -10.96 -7.62 -7.40
C GLY A 145 -9.45 -7.72 -7.23
N ILE A 146 -8.71 -6.99 -8.08
CA ILE A 146 -7.25 -6.93 -8.02
C ILE A 146 -6.78 -6.24 -6.73
N LEU A 147 -7.39 -5.11 -6.35
CA LEU A 147 -7.08 -4.38 -5.12
C LEU A 147 -7.25 -5.26 -3.88
N LEU A 148 -8.38 -5.95 -3.79
CA LEU A 148 -8.67 -6.86 -2.68
C LEU A 148 -7.68 -8.04 -2.69
N GLY A 149 -7.46 -8.68 -3.84
CA GLY A 149 -6.54 -9.81 -3.97
C GLY A 149 -5.12 -9.46 -3.50
N ILE A 150 -4.56 -8.36 -4.01
CA ILE A 150 -3.21 -7.92 -3.63
C ILE A 150 -3.20 -7.45 -2.16
N GLY A 151 -4.18 -6.67 -1.73
CA GLY A 151 -4.26 -6.13 -0.37
C GLY A 151 -4.32 -7.24 0.69
N PHE A 152 -5.16 -8.26 0.48
CA PHE A 152 -5.28 -9.42 1.36
C PHE A 152 -4.10 -10.41 1.28
N THR A 153 -3.18 -10.23 0.35
CA THR A 153 -1.96 -11.03 0.28
C THR A 153 -0.76 -10.30 0.91
N THR A 154 -0.64 -8.99 0.68
CA THR A 154 0.55 -8.22 1.05
C THR A 154 0.59 -7.81 2.52
N TRP A 155 -0.54 -7.80 3.26
CA TRP A 155 -0.57 -7.46 4.68
C TRP A 155 0.35 -8.35 5.55
N VAL A 156 0.59 -9.60 5.14
CA VAL A 156 1.46 -10.55 5.86
C VAL A 156 2.89 -10.02 5.99
N GLY A 157 3.44 -9.43 4.91
CA GLY A 157 4.77 -8.82 4.92
C GLY A 157 4.84 -7.65 5.90
N VAL A 158 3.84 -6.75 5.87
CA VAL A 158 3.73 -5.62 6.79
C VAL A 158 3.61 -6.11 8.23
N CYS A 159 2.75 -7.10 8.48
CA CYS A 159 2.56 -7.69 9.81
C CYS A 159 3.86 -8.23 10.41
N ARG A 160 4.61 -9.02 9.65
CA ARG A 160 5.89 -9.58 10.11
C ARG A 160 6.92 -8.50 10.44
N THR A 161 7.00 -7.45 9.63
CA THR A 161 7.93 -6.33 9.85
C THR A 161 7.56 -5.55 11.11
N ILE A 162 6.30 -5.16 11.26
CA ILE A 162 5.82 -4.43 12.44
C ILE A 162 5.96 -5.27 13.70
N ARG A 163 5.58 -6.56 13.64
CA ARG A 163 5.74 -7.47 14.77
C ARG A 163 7.19 -7.56 15.24
N ALA A 164 8.15 -7.72 14.33
CA ALA A 164 9.56 -7.79 14.66
C ALA A 164 10.06 -6.50 15.34
N GLU A 165 9.66 -5.34 14.85
CA GLU A 165 10.06 -4.06 15.43
C GLU A 165 9.42 -3.82 16.80
N VAL A 166 8.14 -4.19 16.98
CA VAL A 166 7.45 -4.09 18.28
C VAL A 166 8.11 -5.00 19.32
N MET A 167 8.48 -6.23 18.97
CA MET A 167 9.18 -7.15 19.88
C MET A 167 10.53 -6.57 20.31
N LYS A 168 11.32 -6.03 19.38
CA LYS A 168 12.60 -5.37 19.65
C LYS A 168 12.46 -4.18 20.60
N HIS A 169 11.39 -3.37 20.44
CA HIS A 169 11.13 -2.22 21.31
C HIS A 169 10.57 -2.63 22.68
N ARG A 170 9.76 -3.68 22.76
CA ARG A 170 9.18 -4.18 24.01
C ARG A 170 10.22 -4.55 25.06
N ASP A 171 11.35 -5.08 24.63
CA ASP A 171 12.41 -5.58 25.51
C ASP A 171 13.42 -4.50 25.91
N ARG A 172 13.23 -3.25 25.45
CA ARG A 172 14.12 -2.14 25.82
C ARG A 172 13.92 -1.68 27.26
N ALA A 173 15.02 -1.35 27.94
CA ALA A 173 15.06 -0.98 29.36
C ALA A 173 14.11 0.17 29.73
N TYR A 174 13.90 1.18 28.86
CA TYR A 174 12.98 2.28 29.12
C TYR A 174 11.51 1.86 29.16
N VAL A 175 11.10 0.88 28.35
CA VAL A 175 9.74 0.33 28.36
C VAL A 175 9.51 -0.47 29.63
N GLN A 176 10.50 -1.28 30.05
CA GLN A 176 10.43 -2.03 31.30
C GLN A 176 10.40 -1.11 32.53
N ALA A 177 11.18 -0.03 32.53
CA ALA A 177 11.16 0.98 33.59
C ALA A 177 9.79 1.70 33.68
N ALA A 178 9.16 2.00 32.56
CA ALA A 178 7.83 2.59 32.53
C ALA A 178 6.77 1.62 33.11
N ARG A 179 6.80 0.33 32.73
CA ARG A 179 5.91 -0.70 33.28
C ARG A 179 6.13 -0.91 34.78
N GLY A 180 7.37 -0.91 35.27
CA GLY A 180 7.70 -1.04 36.70
C GLY A 180 7.20 0.14 37.53
N ARG A 181 7.19 1.35 37.01
CA ARG A 181 6.60 2.54 37.68
C ARG A 181 5.09 2.44 37.79
N TRP A 182 4.43 1.98 36.74
CA TRP A 182 2.96 1.80 36.73
C TRP A 182 2.50 0.76 37.75
N ALA A 183 3.19 -0.37 37.82
CA ALA A 183 2.90 -1.43 38.77
C ALA A 183 3.12 -1.02 40.24
N ARG A 184 4.09 -0.13 40.51
CA ARG A 184 4.31 0.44 41.85
C ARG A 184 3.25 1.47 42.24
N GLY A 185 2.82 2.34 41.31
CA GLY A 185 1.80 3.35 41.56
C GLY A 185 0.42 2.74 41.90
N SER A 186 0.10 1.57 41.34
CA SER A 186 -1.15 0.86 41.67
C SER A 186 -1.16 0.19 43.05
N ARG A 187 0.01 -0.18 43.57
CA ARG A 187 0.15 -0.79 44.93
C ARG A 187 0.05 0.23 46.06
N THR A 188 0.39 1.48 45.85
CA THR A 188 0.32 2.53 46.89
C THR A 188 -1.09 3.07 47.14
N ARG A 189 -2.07 2.68 46.33
CA ARG A 189 -3.49 3.05 46.50
C ARG A 189 -4.32 2.08 47.39
N ARG A 190 -3.71 1.09 48.06
CA ARG A 190 -4.44 0.35 49.06
C ARG A 190 -4.58 1.25 50.31
N PRO A 191 -5.78 1.63 50.73
CA PRO A 191 -5.98 2.35 52.00
C PRO A 191 -5.42 1.51 53.12
N ARG A 192 -4.54 2.08 53.94
CA ARG A 192 -4.18 1.50 55.23
C ARG A 192 -5.48 1.38 56.02
N THR A 193 -5.98 0.16 56.18
CA THR A 193 -7.00 -0.12 57.19
C THR A 193 -6.34 0.16 58.53
N MET A 194 -6.70 1.29 59.16
CA MET A 194 -6.38 1.59 60.55
C MET A 194 -7.06 0.51 61.41
N SER A 195 -6.26 -0.43 61.94
CA SER A 195 -6.68 -1.26 63.06
C SER A 195 -6.62 -0.41 64.33
N TRP A 196 -7.75 0.01 64.82
CA TRP A 196 -7.90 0.52 66.17
C TRP A 196 -8.09 -0.70 67.08
N THR A 197 -7.10 -0.98 67.95
CA THR A 197 -7.25 -1.78 69.20
C THR A 197 -6.99 -0.85 70.36
#